data_60bfcaab518948da17f603ac77cf4169
#
_entry.id   60bfcaab518948da17f603ac77cf4169
#
_cell.length_a   1.000
_cell.length_b   1.000
_cell.length_c   1.000
_cell.angle_alpha   90.00
_cell.angle_beta   90.00
_cell.angle_gamma   90.00
#
_symmetry.space_group_name_H-M   'P 1'
#
loop_
_entity.id
_entity.type
_entity.pdbx_description
1 polymer ?
#
loop_
_entity_poly.entity_id
_entity_poly.type
_entity_poly.pdbx_seq_one_letter_code
_entity_poly.pdbx_strand_id
1 'polypeptide(L)'
;MQLLYSNILPLGIEEDQKTIIDAFHEQLQLADRVEIAVGYTSYASLEELDNLIDAYAIHQVCLNIGMYYIEGMPENSFHTAIKLNQKWMDNGKGEIRMIKPFKYHGKVYCFYKDGKPFSAIIGSANLGVIKLEASNRRQYELSALTTDSKEVLSIAQHIESLKAPNCSDNINNLTSVPLIREKNTALNGVELVTSVPKANIDFYSRCQAYVSFFLKLKVPKADERHLDDGKHFTKSNINVCYAAPRSKRKARDWYETQLTVGADVYHMEGYPEKNKPFFVITDDG
;
A
#
# COMPACT_ATOMS: atom_id res chain seq x y z
N MET A 1 28.68 -2.12 -10.81
CA MET A 1 27.68 -1.60 -9.86
C MET A 1 27.30 -0.19 -10.27
N GLN A 2 26.00 0.15 -10.36
CA GLN A 2 25.45 1.47 -10.72
C GLN A 2 24.68 2.02 -9.52
N LEU A 3 24.96 3.27 -9.11
CA LEU A 3 24.20 3.92 -8.05
C LEU A 3 22.82 4.34 -8.54
N LEU A 4 21.83 4.22 -7.66
CA LEU A 4 20.45 4.54 -7.88
C LEU A 4 19.97 5.52 -6.80
N TYR A 5 19.22 6.52 -7.19
CA TYR A 5 18.92 7.66 -6.35
C TYR A 5 17.39 7.85 -6.16
N SER A 6 17.02 8.49 -5.07
CA SER A 6 15.70 9.13 -4.99
C SER A 6 15.74 10.47 -5.72
N ASN A 7 14.70 10.80 -6.48
CA ASN A 7 14.56 12.10 -7.13
C ASN A 7 13.74 13.04 -6.22
N ILE A 8 14.40 13.59 -5.20
CA ILE A 8 13.74 14.45 -4.19
C ILE A 8 14.54 15.74 -4.02
N LEU A 9 13.92 16.88 -4.29
CA LEU A 9 14.55 18.20 -4.12
C LEU A 9 15.00 18.43 -2.66
N PRO A 10 16.18 19.03 -2.42
CA PRO A 10 17.06 19.67 -3.41
C PRO A 10 18.01 18.73 -4.17
N LEU A 11 18.01 17.42 -3.89
CA LEU A 11 18.85 16.42 -4.54
C LEU A 11 18.07 15.73 -5.68
N GLY A 12 17.74 16.50 -6.74
CA GLY A 12 17.22 15.92 -7.97
C GLY A 12 18.27 15.06 -8.68
N ILE A 13 17.83 14.15 -9.58
CA ILE A 13 18.75 13.37 -10.40
C ILE A 13 19.29 14.19 -11.57
N GLU A 14 20.53 13.90 -11.97
CA GLU A 14 21.19 14.42 -13.14
C GLU A 14 20.90 13.54 -14.37
N GLU A 15 21.24 14.03 -15.57
CA GLU A 15 20.88 13.35 -16.85
C GLU A 15 21.49 11.94 -16.99
N ASP A 16 22.64 11.70 -16.39
CA ASP A 16 23.32 10.40 -16.38
C ASP A 16 22.97 9.49 -15.19
N GLN A 17 22.14 9.98 -14.29
CA GLN A 17 21.71 9.25 -13.09
C GLN A 17 20.37 8.55 -13.32
N LYS A 18 20.12 7.51 -12.54
CA LYS A 18 18.89 6.71 -12.60
C LYS A 18 18.20 6.66 -11.24
N THR A 19 16.88 6.71 -11.26
CA THR A 19 16.11 6.50 -10.03
C THR A 19 16.01 5.01 -9.66
N ILE A 20 15.76 4.74 -8.38
CA ILE A 20 15.54 3.37 -7.88
C ILE A 20 14.30 2.76 -8.56
N ILE A 21 13.24 3.55 -8.72
CA ILE A 21 11.98 3.08 -9.32
C ILE A 21 12.15 2.76 -10.81
N ASP A 22 12.84 3.60 -11.58
CA ASP A 22 13.09 3.33 -12.99
C ASP A 22 13.94 2.07 -13.19
N ALA A 23 15.00 1.91 -12.38
CA ALA A 23 15.82 0.70 -12.40
C ALA A 23 15.01 -0.54 -12.03
N PHE A 24 14.14 -0.46 -11.02
CA PHE A 24 13.27 -1.57 -10.63
C PHE A 24 12.35 -1.99 -11.77
N HIS A 25 11.68 -1.05 -12.43
CA HIS A 25 10.81 -1.32 -13.58
C HIS A 25 11.55 -1.94 -14.76
N GLU A 26 12.73 -1.41 -15.09
CA GLU A 26 13.55 -1.96 -16.18
C GLU A 26 13.98 -3.41 -15.89
N GLN A 27 14.42 -3.70 -14.66
CA GLN A 27 14.83 -5.05 -14.33
C GLN A 27 13.62 -6.00 -14.27
N LEU A 28 12.47 -5.54 -13.78
CA LEU A 28 11.25 -6.32 -13.73
C LEU A 28 10.72 -6.65 -15.13
N GLN A 29 10.84 -5.72 -16.08
CA GLN A 29 10.46 -5.94 -17.48
C GLN A 29 11.26 -7.06 -18.17
N LEU A 30 12.51 -7.30 -17.73
CA LEU A 30 13.39 -8.35 -18.27
C LEU A 30 13.20 -9.69 -17.55
N ALA A 31 12.62 -9.66 -16.35
CA ALA A 31 12.54 -10.82 -15.46
C ALA A 31 11.29 -11.68 -15.77
N ASP A 32 11.36 -12.95 -15.37
CA ASP A 32 10.21 -13.85 -15.24
C ASP A 32 9.96 -14.25 -13.78
N ARG A 33 10.93 -13.96 -12.88
CA ARG A 33 10.84 -14.18 -11.45
C ARG A 33 11.52 -13.04 -10.69
N VAL A 34 10.95 -12.66 -9.55
CA VAL A 34 11.53 -11.68 -8.64
C VAL A 34 11.50 -12.19 -7.20
N GLU A 35 12.61 -12.03 -6.48
CA GLU A 35 12.71 -12.32 -5.06
C GLU A 35 13.14 -11.07 -4.30
N ILE A 36 12.39 -10.76 -3.25
CA ILE A 36 12.53 -9.52 -2.51
C ILE A 36 12.70 -9.86 -1.03
N ALA A 37 13.65 -9.20 -0.36
CA ALA A 37 13.74 -9.20 1.09
C ALA A 37 13.92 -7.76 1.59
N VAL A 38 12.95 -7.28 2.35
CA VAL A 38 12.88 -5.90 2.87
C VAL A 38 12.46 -5.87 4.34
N GLY A 39 12.79 -4.79 5.04
CA GLY A 39 12.37 -4.63 6.42
C GLY A 39 10.88 -4.34 6.55
N TYR A 40 10.38 -3.44 5.73
CA TYR A 40 9.02 -2.89 5.84
C TYR A 40 8.31 -2.84 4.49
N THR A 41 6.98 -2.91 4.56
CA THR A 41 6.05 -2.72 3.43
C THR A 41 4.88 -1.85 3.88
N SER A 42 4.18 -1.24 2.95
CA SER A 42 2.87 -0.62 3.19
C SER A 42 1.80 -1.35 2.37
N TYR A 43 0.53 -1.15 2.71
CA TYR A 43 -0.57 -1.71 1.91
C TYR A 43 -0.48 -1.26 0.45
N ALA A 44 -0.19 0.04 0.20
CA ALA A 44 -0.10 0.58 -1.15
C ALA A 44 1.10 0.02 -1.93
N SER A 45 2.24 -0.22 -1.27
CA SER A 45 3.40 -0.85 -1.94
C SER A 45 3.17 -2.34 -2.24
N LEU A 46 2.39 -3.03 -1.41
CA LEU A 46 1.98 -4.41 -1.66
C LEU A 46 1.03 -4.50 -2.86
N GLU A 47 0.02 -3.63 -2.94
CA GLU A 47 -0.89 -3.56 -4.08
C GLU A 47 -0.16 -3.18 -5.37
N GLU A 48 0.79 -2.23 -5.29
CA GLU A 48 1.60 -1.86 -6.46
C GLU A 48 2.47 -3.01 -6.94
N LEU A 49 3.11 -3.76 -6.03
CA LEU A 49 3.89 -4.94 -6.41
C LEU A 49 3.01 -5.97 -7.12
N ASP A 50 1.81 -6.24 -6.63
CA ASP A 50 0.85 -7.15 -7.26
C ASP A 50 0.46 -6.69 -8.67
N ASN A 51 0.17 -5.39 -8.84
CA ASN A 51 -0.11 -4.79 -10.14
C ASN A 51 1.07 -4.95 -11.13
N LEU A 52 2.30 -4.73 -10.65
CA LEU A 52 3.50 -4.86 -11.48
C LEU A 52 3.79 -6.31 -11.86
N ILE A 53 3.57 -7.27 -10.94
CA ILE A 53 3.67 -8.71 -11.23
C ILE A 53 2.73 -9.11 -12.36
N ASP A 54 1.50 -8.60 -12.33
CA ASP A 54 0.52 -8.88 -13.40
C ASP A 54 0.88 -8.14 -14.70
N ALA A 55 1.27 -6.86 -14.62
CA ALA A 55 1.59 -6.04 -15.78
C ALA A 55 2.81 -6.53 -16.55
N TYR A 56 3.84 -6.99 -15.86
CA TYR A 56 5.07 -7.52 -16.46
C TYR A 56 5.07 -9.04 -16.67
N ALA A 57 3.93 -9.69 -16.42
CA ALA A 57 3.77 -11.14 -16.55
C ALA A 57 4.81 -11.95 -15.76
N ILE A 58 5.12 -11.53 -14.54
CA ILE A 58 6.03 -12.25 -13.66
C ILE A 58 5.38 -13.56 -13.23
N HIS A 59 6.08 -14.67 -13.48
CA HIS A 59 5.58 -16.01 -13.21
C HIS A 59 5.83 -16.47 -11.77
N GLN A 60 6.90 -15.97 -11.14
CA GLN A 60 7.26 -16.35 -9.78
C GLN A 60 7.67 -15.14 -8.95
N VAL A 61 7.15 -15.06 -7.73
CA VAL A 61 7.47 -14.01 -6.75
C VAL A 61 7.65 -14.60 -5.36
N CYS A 62 8.65 -14.13 -4.63
CA CYS A 62 8.78 -14.36 -3.19
C CYS A 62 9.12 -13.03 -2.50
N LEU A 63 8.28 -12.64 -1.54
CA LEU A 63 8.50 -11.45 -0.73
C LEU A 63 8.77 -11.86 0.72
N ASN A 64 9.98 -11.57 1.23
CA ASN A 64 10.36 -11.77 2.62
C ASN A 64 10.29 -10.44 3.38
N ILE A 65 9.49 -10.37 4.45
CA ILE A 65 9.30 -9.17 5.26
C ILE A 65 9.97 -9.37 6.63
N GLY A 66 10.85 -8.46 7.02
CA GLY A 66 11.84 -8.71 8.06
C GLY A 66 11.59 -8.14 9.44
N MET A 67 10.81 -7.07 9.59
CA MET A 67 10.73 -6.34 10.87
C MET A 67 9.47 -6.65 11.66
N TYR A 68 8.39 -6.90 10.99
CA TYR A 68 7.05 -6.86 11.55
C TYR A 68 6.69 -7.97 12.54
N TYR A 69 7.35 -9.14 12.46
CA TYR A 69 7.06 -10.21 13.42
C TYR A 69 7.44 -9.83 14.86
N ILE A 70 8.45 -8.97 15.01
CA ILE A 70 8.94 -8.50 16.33
C ILE A 70 8.36 -7.12 16.68
N GLU A 71 8.26 -6.22 15.71
CA GLU A 71 7.83 -4.83 15.96
C GLU A 71 6.32 -4.64 15.86
N GLY A 72 5.62 -5.53 15.20
CA GLY A 72 4.23 -5.41 14.85
C GLY A 72 4.03 -4.87 13.44
N MET A 73 2.98 -5.36 12.78
CA MET A 73 2.60 -4.96 11.42
C MET A 73 1.36 -4.09 11.43
N PRO A 74 1.32 -2.97 10.66
CA PRO A 74 0.09 -2.22 10.48
C PRO A 74 -1.04 -3.13 9.99
N GLU A 75 -2.21 -3.04 10.62
CA GLU A 75 -3.32 -3.96 10.38
C GLU A 75 -3.74 -4.01 8.91
N ASN A 76 -3.86 -2.85 8.25
CA ASN A 76 -4.20 -2.78 6.83
C ASN A 76 -3.15 -3.46 5.94
N SER A 77 -1.87 -3.26 6.24
CA SER A 77 -0.77 -3.92 5.52
C SER A 77 -0.79 -5.43 5.72
N PHE A 78 -1.11 -5.91 6.94
CA PHE A 78 -1.24 -7.33 7.23
C PHE A 78 -2.38 -7.98 6.44
N HIS A 79 -3.57 -7.39 6.46
CA HIS A 79 -4.71 -7.92 5.71
C HIS A 79 -4.46 -7.93 4.20
N THR A 80 -3.82 -6.88 3.68
CA THR A 80 -3.41 -6.84 2.27
C THR A 80 -2.40 -7.94 1.96
N ALA A 81 -1.38 -8.13 2.81
CA ALA A 81 -0.38 -9.18 2.62
C ALA A 81 -1.02 -10.59 2.64
N ILE A 82 -1.93 -10.88 3.57
CA ILE A 82 -2.67 -12.16 3.62
C ILE A 82 -3.46 -12.39 2.33
N LYS A 83 -4.21 -11.38 1.89
CA LYS A 83 -5.02 -11.46 0.65
C LYS A 83 -4.15 -11.71 -0.59
N LEU A 84 -3.05 -10.99 -0.73
CA LEU A 84 -2.15 -11.15 -1.86
C LEU A 84 -1.39 -12.46 -1.81
N ASN A 85 -0.95 -12.89 -0.63
CA ASN A 85 -0.32 -14.19 -0.44
C ASN A 85 -1.23 -15.33 -0.91
N GLN A 86 -2.50 -15.29 -0.52
CA GLN A 86 -3.49 -16.28 -0.96
C GLN A 86 -3.66 -16.23 -2.49
N LYS A 87 -3.83 -15.04 -3.08
CA LYS A 87 -3.92 -14.86 -4.54
C LYS A 87 -2.71 -15.46 -5.26
N TRP A 88 -1.49 -15.21 -4.77
CA TRP A 88 -0.28 -15.70 -5.42
C TRP A 88 -0.13 -17.20 -5.29
N MET A 89 -0.45 -17.78 -4.12
CA MET A 89 -0.44 -19.22 -3.92
C MET A 89 -1.47 -19.93 -4.79
N ASP A 90 -2.71 -19.46 -4.85
CA ASP A 90 -3.79 -20.04 -5.64
C ASP A 90 -3.48 -20.03 -7.15
N ASN A 91 -2.75 -19.02 -7.61
CA ASN A 91 -2.30 -18.91 -9.00
C ASN A 91 -0.93 -19.57 -9.27
N GLY A 92 -0.32 -20.22 -8.28
CA GLY A 92 1.00 -20.83 -8.40
C GLY A 92 2.14 -19.84 -8.67
N LYS A 93 1.92 -18.53 -8.38
CA LYS A 93 2.90 -17.47 -8.61
C LYS A 93 3.92 -17.34 -7.50
N GLY A 94 3.60 -17.70 -6.25
CA GLY A 94 4.55 -17.58 -5.15
C GLY A 94 3.94 -17.28 -3.80
N GLU A 95 4.70 -16.62 -2.92
CA GLU A 95 4.30 -16.43 -1.53
C GLU A 95 4.89 -15.16 -0.89
N ILE A 96 4.27 -14.75 0.21
CA ILE A 96 4.79 -13.76 1.15
C ILE A 96 5.23 -14.49 2.42
N ARG A 97 6.45 -14.27 2.83
CA ARG A 97 7.04 -14.84 4.03
C ARG A 97 7.39 -13.76 5.05
N MET A 98 7.36 -14.11 6.31
CA MET A 98 7.77 -13.22 7.40
C MET A 98 8.92 -13.83 8.20
N ILE A 99 9.98 -13.05 8.39
CA ILE A 99 11.16 -13.45 9.16
C ILE A 99 10.83 -13.34 10.65
N LYS A 100 11.08 -14.43 11.41
CA LYS A 100 10.64 -14.56 12.81
C LYS A 100 11.74 -14.34 13.86
N PRO A 101 12.93 -14.94 13.74
CA PRO A 101 13.85 -15.01 14.87
C PRO A 101 14.67 -13.76 15.11
N PHE A 102 14.69 -12.83 14.16
CA PHE A 102 15.47 -11.59 14.25
C PHE A 102 14.86 -10.48 13.41
N LYS A 103 15.23 -9.24 13.72
CA LYS A 103 14.87 -8.06 12.95
C LYS A 103 15.73 -7.96 11.69
N TYR A 104 15.18 -8.35 10.56
CA TYR A 104 15.86 -8.19 9.28
C TYR A 104 15.58 -6.82 8.69
N HIS A 105 16.62 -6.00 8.58
CA HIS A 105 16.54 -4.64 8.04
C HIS A 105 17.24 -4.45 6.70
N GLY A 106 17.70 -5.53 6.06
CA GLY A 106 18.23 -5.53 4.69
C GLY A 106 17.15 -5.13 3.67
N LYS A 107 17.57 -4.61 2.54
CA LYS A 107 16.70 -4.29 1.40
C LYS A 107 17.40 -4.74 0.15
N VAL A 108 16.93 -5.86 -0.37
CA VAL A 108 17.48 -6.50 -1.56
C VAL A 108 16.36 -6.97 -2.47
N TYR A 109 16.58 -6.82 -3.76
CA TYR A 109 15.69 -7.21 -4.84
C TYR A 109 16.52 -7.99 -5.84
N CYS A 110 16.18 -9.23 -6.13
CA CYS A 110 16.90 -10.10 -7.05
C CYS A 110 15.98 -10.50 -8.20
N PHE A 111 16.44 -10.29 -9.42
CA PHE A 111 15.69 -10.52 -10.65
C PHE A 111 16.26 -11.72 -11.38
N TYR A 112 15.37 -12.58 -11.86
CA TYR A 112 15.72 -13.83 -12.52
C TYR A 112 15.12 -13.90 -13.92
N LYS A 113 15.85 -14.57 -14.80
CA LYS A 113 15.40 -14.95 -16.13
C LYS A 113 15.80 -16.39 -16.41
N ASP A 114 14.85 -17.20 -16.91
CA ASP A 114 15.07 -18.61 -17.22
C ASP A 114 15.73 -19.38 -16.06
N GLY A 115 15.23 -19.12 -14.85
CA GLY A 115 15.71 -19.75 -13.61
C GLY A 115 17.06 -19.25 -13.07
N LYS A 116 17.72 -18.27 -13.72
CA LYS A 116 19.04 -17.73 -13.32
C LYS A 116 18.89 -16.29 -12.83
N PRO A 117 19.49 -15.93 -11.69
CA PRO A 117 19.55 -14.55 -11.27
C PRO A 117 20.49 -13.77 -12.21
N PHE A 118 20.06 -12.60 -12.71
CA PHE A 118 20.84 -11.82 -13.66
C PHE A 118 21.17 -10.40 -13.17
N SER A 119 20.37 -9.87 -12.24
CA SER A 119 20.61 -8.56 -11.64
C SER A 119 20.05 -8.48 -10.22
N ALA A 120 20.56 -7.54 -9.44
CA ALA A 120 20.05 -7.29 -8.11
C ALA A 120 20.18 -5.81 -7.74
N ILE A 121 19.22 -5.32 -6.95
CA ILE A 121 19.26 -4.01 -6.30
C ILE A 121 19.47 -4.23 -4.80
N ILE A 122 20.43 -3.51 -4.22
CA ILE A 122 20.71 -3.50 -2.79
C ILE A 122 20.86 -2.07 -2.30
N GLY A 123 20.32 -1.73 -1.13
CA GLY A 123 20.46 -0.39 -0.58
C GLY A 123 19.59 -0.11 0.64
N SER A 124 19.14 1.13 0.75
CA SER A 124 18.32 1.59 1.89
C SER A 124 16.82 1.47 1.64
N ALA A 125 16.38 1.37 0.37
CA ALA A 125 15.00 1.50 -0.04
C ALA A 125 14.14 0.27 0.30
N ASN A 126 13.16 0.42 1.19
CA ASN A 126 12.10 -0.55 1.41
C ASN A 126 11.11 -0.61 0.22
N LEU A 127 10.16 -1.55 0.25
CA LEU A 127 9.21 -1.75 -0.85
C LEU A 127 8.39 -0.48 -1.19
N GLY A 128 8.20 0.43 -0.25
CA GLY A 128 7.54 1.72 -0.48
C GLY A 128 8.15 2.59 -1.58
N VAL A 129 9.38 2.29 -2.02
CA VAL A 129 10.04 3.02 -3.12
C VAL A 129 9.32 2.83 -4.46
N ILE A 130 8.64 1.71 -4.68
CA ILE A 130 7.92 1.45 -5.95
C ILE A 130 6.58 2.19 -6.02
N LYS A 131 6.07 2.68 -4.89
CA LYS A 131 4.85 3.48 -4.78
C LYS A 131 5.06 4.62 -3.79
N LEU A 132 5.35 5.82 -4.30
CA LEU A 132 5.57 6.98 -3.44
C LEU A 132 4.27 7.45 -2.79
N GLU A 133 4.17 7.24 -1.49
CA GLU A 133 3.12 7.76 -0.63
C GLU A 133 3.52 9.10 0.00
N ALA A 134 2.53 9.84 0.52
CA ALA A 134 2.78 11.12 1.18
C ALA A 134 3.74 10.99 2.38
N SER A 135 3.70 9.85 3.09
CA SER A 135 4.54 9.56 4.27
C SER A 135 6.02 9.42 3.94
N ASN A 136 6.37 8.90 2.75
CA ASN A 136 7.76 8.64 2.35
C ASN A 136 8.31 9.60 1.28
N ARG A 137 7.52 10.58 0.84
CA ARG A 137 7.95 11.58 -0.17
C ARG A 137 9.17 12.42 0.22
N ARG A 138 9.53 12.43 1.51
CA ARG A 138 10.70 13.16 2.03
C ARG A 138 11.82 12.23 2.49
N GLN A 139 11.66 10.92 2.29
CA GLN A 139 12.68 9.94 2.65
C GLN A 139 13.58 9.72 1.44
N TYR A 140 14.81 10.23 1.54
CA TYR A 140 15.82 10.04 0.50
C TYR A 140 16.46 8.66 0.66
N GLU A 141 16.42 7.86 -0.39
CA GLU A 141 16.97 6.53 -0.44
C GLU A 141 18.14 6.47 -1.42
N LEU A 142 19.11 5.66 -1.11
CA LEU A 142 20.26 5.37 -1.97
C LEU A 142 20.39 3.86 -2.11
N SER A 143 20.48 3.39 -3.34
CA SER A 143 20.64 1.97 -3.65
C SER A 143 21.67 1.76 -4.75
N ALA A 144 21.98 0.53 -5.05
CA ALA A 144 22.88 0.17 -6.13
C ALA A 144 22.33 -1.03 -6.90
N LEU A 145 22.40 -0.94 -8.23
CA LEU A 145 22.14 -2.05 -9.14
C LEU A 145 23.46 -2.75 -9.45
N THR A 146 23.47 -4.07 -9.33
CA THR A 146 24.59 -4.90 -9.82
C THR A 146 24.10 -5.93 -10.83
N THR A 147 24.93 -6.16 -11.83
CA THR A 147 24.81 -7.23 -12.82
C THR A 147 26.04 -8.16 -12.80
N ASP A 148 26.95 -7.95 -11.84
CA ASP A 148 28.08 -8.87 -11.63
C ASP A 148 27.55 -10.21 -11.16
N SER A 149 27.87 -11.27 -11.88
CA SER A 149 27.33 -12.61 -11.65
C SER A 149 27.65 -13.18 -10.28
N LYS A 150 28.79 -12.84 -9.68
CA LYS A 150 29.16 -13.30 -8.35
C LYS A 150 28.40 -12.57 -7.26
N GLU A 151 28.26 -11.25 -7.39
CA GLU A 151 27.50 -10.43 -6.46
C GLU A 151 26.04 -10.83 -6.49
N VAL A 152 25.45 -10.94 -7.69
CA VAL A 152 24.05 -11.33 -7.88
C VAL A 152 23.79 -12.73 -7.30
N LEU A 153 24.69 -13.70 -7.54
CA LEU A 153 24.54 -15.04 -6.98
C LEU A 153 24.63 -15.03 -5.45
N SER A 154 25.51 -14.22 -4.87
CA SER A 154 25.62 -14.08 -3.42
C SER A 154 24.34 -13.49 -2.81
N ILE A 155 23.75 -12.49 -3.46
CA ILE A 155 22.46 -11.90 -3.05
C ILE A 155 21.32 -12.93 -3.16
N ALA A 156 21.27 -13.68 -4.27
CA ALA A 156 20.28 -14.73 -4.45
C ALA A 156 20.39 -15.82 -3.36
N GLN A 157 21.60 -16.27 -3.04
CA GLN A 157 21.85 -17.23 -1.97
C GLN A 157 21.46 -16.68 -0.58
N HIS A 158 21.71 -15.39 -0.34
CA HIS A 158 21.29 -14.74 0.88
C HIS A 158 19.75 -14.75 1.04
N ILE A 159 19.00 -14.38 -0.02
CA ILE A 159 17.53 -14.43 0.01
C ILE A 159 17.06 -15.88 0.20
N GLU A 160 17.68 -16.84 -0.45
CA GLU A 160 17.34 -18.26 -0.26
C GLU A 160 17.53 -18.72 1.18
N SER A 161 18.60 -18.26 1.84
CA SER A 161 18.86 -18.57 3.25
C SER A 161 17.76 -17.99 4.17
N LEU A 162 17.15 -16.86 3.82
CA LEU A 162 16.05 -16.28 4.58
C LEU A 162 14.75 -17.09 4.47
N LYS A 163 14.62 -17.92 3.42
CA LYS A 163 13.43 -18.79 3.23
C LYS A 163 13.51 -20.08 4.05
N ALA A 164 14.63 -20.37 4.67
CA ALA A 164 14.77 -21.55 5.53
C ALA A 164 13.73 -21.57 6.64
N PRO A 165 13.15 -22.75 7.01
CA PRO A 165 12.07 -22.84 8.00
C PRO A 165 12.41 -22.28 9.39
N ASN A 166 13.67 -22.25 9.76
CA ASN A 166 14.17 -21.64 10.99
C ASN A 166 14.33 -20.11 10.89
N CYS A 167 14.24 -19.52 9.71
CA CYS A 167 14.34 -18.07 9.49
C CYS A 167 12.98 -17.43 9.23
N SER A 168 12.20 -17.98 8.33
CA SER A 168 10.89 -17.39 7.97
C SER A 168 9.83 -18.46 7.75
N ASP A 169 8.59 -17.99 7.71
CA ASP A 169 7.44 -18.83 7.41
C ASP A 169 6.47 -18.09 6.50
N ASN A 170 5.62 -18.83 5.78
CA ASN A 170 4.55 -18.25 5.00
C ASN A 170 3.61 -17.46 5.93
N ILE A 171 3.24 -16.26 5.53
CA ILE A 171 2.45 -15.35 6.37
C ILE A 171 1.10 -15.95 6.79
N ASN A 172 0.51 -16.84 5.99
CA ASN A 172 -0.75 -17.52 6.31
C ASN A 172 -0.60 -18.56 7.43
N ASN A 173 0.61 -19.04 7.70
CA ASN A 173 0.88 -20.00 8.78
C ASN A 173 1.11 -19.33 10.14
N LEU A 174 1.20 -18.00 10.17
CA LEU A 174 1.53 -17.26 11.37
C LEU A 174 0.27 -16.96 12.20
N THR A 175 0.23 -17.47 13.42
CA THR A 175 -0.92 -17.34 14.33
C THR A 175 -0.84 -16.13 15.28
N SER A 176 0.34 -15.50 15.40
CA SER A 176 0.60 -14.50 16.43
C SER A 176 1.48 -13.34 15.93
N VAL A 177 1.11 -12.74 14.80
CA VAL A 177 1.75 -11.49 14.36
C VAL A 177 1.20 -10.34 15.21
N PRO A 178 2.03 -9.56 15.90
CA PRO A 178 1.56 -8.36 16.59
C PRO A 178 1.01 -7.37 15.57
N LEU A 179 -0.24 -6.97 15.70
CA LEU A 179 -0.85 -6.00 14.81
C LEU A 179 -0.86 -4.61 15.46
N ILE A 180 -0.42 -3.62 14.69
CA ILE A 180 -0.49 -2.22 15.06
C ILE A 180 -1.69 -1.62 14.34
N ARG A 181 -2.67 -1.20 15.12
CA ARG A 181 -3.77 -0.42 14.58
C ARG A 181 -3.26 1.00 14.31
N GLU A 182 -3.29 1.40 13.05
CA GLU A 182 -2.99 2.78 12.67
C GLU A 182 -4.09 3.67 13.24
N LYS A 183 -3.72 4.48 14.24
CA LYS A 183 -4.57 5.58 14.67
C LYS A 183 -4.45 6.65 13.61
N ASN A 184 -5.56 7.08 13.04
CA ASN A 184 -5.58 8.27 12.21
C ASN A 184 -5.33 9.50 13.12
N THR A 185 -4.05 9.77 13.39
CA THR A 185 -3.63 10.87 14.26
C THR A 185 -4.09 12.23 13.74
N ALA A 186 -4.41 12.31 12.46
CA ALA A 186 -4.94 13.51 11.84
C ALA A 186 -6.36 13.86 12.33
N LEU A 187 -7.10 12.88 12.86
CA LEU A 187 -8.42 13.09 13.45
C LEU A 187 -8.38 13.27 14.97
N ASN A 188 -7.18 13.29 15.58
CA ASN A 188 -7.05 13.55 17.02
C ASN A 188 -7.54 14.99 17.34
N GLY A 189 -8.49 15.05 18.27
CA GLY A 189 -9.09 16.34 18.70
C GLY A 189 -10.16 16.89 17.76
N VAL A 190 -10.56 16.14 16.73
CA VAL A 190 -11.72 16.49 15.90
C VAL A 190 -12.99 16.28 16.71
N GLU A 191 -13.84 17.29 16.75
CA GLU A 191 -15.11 17.22 17.45
C GLU A 191 -16.00 16.11 16.86
N LEU A 192 -16.63 15.33 17.73
CA LEU A 192 -17.52 14.21 17.38
C LEU A 192 -16.85 13.00 16.69
N VAL A 193 -15.54 12.95 16.67
CA VAL A 193 -14.79 11.78 16.18
C VAL A 193 -14.11 11.08 17.34
N THR A 194 -14.40 9.80 17.54
CA THR A 194 -13.77 8.97 18.58
C THR A 194 -13.29 7.66 17.99
N SER A 195 -12.14 7.18 18.43
CA SER A 195 -11.66 5.85 18.06
C SER A 195 -12.53 4.78 18.70
N VAL A 196 -13.04 3.85 17.92
CA VAL A 196 -13.85 2.72 18.39
C VAL A 196 -12.94 1.51 18.63
N PRO A 197 -13.02 0.83 19.78
CA PRO A 197 -12.27 -0.40 20.01
C PRO A 197 -12.59 -1.46 18.96
N LYS A 198 -11.57 -2.18 18.46
CA LYS A 198 -11.73 -3.22 17.44
C LYS A 198 -12.81 -4.25 17.78
N ALA A 199 -12.89 -4.68 19.04
CA ALA A 199 -13.93 -5.60 19.49
C ALA A 199 -15.35 -5.08 19.23
N ASN A 200 -15.56 -3.76 19.33
CA ASN A 200 -16.85 -3.15 19.05
C ASN A 200 -17.12 -3.09 17.53
N ILE A 201 -16.10 -2.78 16.72
CA ILE A 201 -16.21 -2.81 15.26
C ILE A 201 -16.54 -4.23 14.79
N ASP A 202 -15.81 -5.23 15.29
CA ASP A 202 -16.05 -6.64 14.99
C ASP A 202 -17.44 -7.10 15.44
N PHE A 203 -17.92 -6.59 16.56
CA PHE A 203 -19.27 -6.84 17.04
C PHE A 203 -20.31 -6.26 16.07
N TYR A 204 -20.22 -4.97 15.76
CA TYR A 204 -21.19 -4.30 14.89
C TYR A 204 -21.17 -4.84 13.45
N SER A 205 -20.01 -5.20 12.93
CA SER A 205 -19.89 -5.77 11.58
C SER A 205 -20.51 -7.17 11.44
N ARG A 206 -20.64 -7.90 12.56
CA ARG A 206 -21.30 -9.22 12.63
C ARG A 206 -22.79 -9.13 12.98
N CYS A 207 -23.27 -7.98 13.43
CA CYS A 207 -24.68 -7.78 13.70
C CYS A 207 -25.48 -7.90 12.39
N GLN A 208 -26.60 -8.60 12.45
CA GLN A 208 -27.52 -8.62 11.32
C GLN A 208 -28.06 -7.20 11.11
N ALA A 209 -27.86 -6.64 9.92
CA ALA A 209 -28.42 -5.36 9.58
C ALA A 209 -29.95 -5.44 9.55
N TYR A 210 -30.64 -4.52 10.23
CA TYR A 210 -32.09 -4.39 10.14
C TYR A 210 -32.53 -3.94 8.75
N VAL A 211 -31.74 -3.03 8.16
CA VAL A 211 -31.97 -2.48 6.83
C VAL A 211 -30.62 -2.24 6.17
N SER A 212 -30.56 -2.48 4.88
CA SER A 212 -29.39 -2.16 4.06
C SER A 212 -29.83 -1.41 2.82
N PHE A 213 -29.14 -0.35 2.46
CA PHE A 213 -29.41 0.38 1.24
C PHE A 213 -28.09 0.74 0.54
N PHE A 214 -28.16 0.92 -0.77
CA PHE A 214 -26.97 1.22 -1.60
C PHE A 214 -27.05 2.66 -2.10
N LEU A 215 -25.96 3.41 -1.88
CA LEU A 215 -25.80 4.74 -2.44
C LEU A 215 -25.05 4.65 -3.77
N LYS A 216 -25.74 5.06 -4.84
CA LYS A 216 -25.15 5.03 -6.18
C LYS A 216 -24.04 6.05 -6.31
N LEU A 217 -22.83 5.62 -6.61
CA LEU A 217 -21.71 6.49 -6.91
C LEU A 217 -21.77 6.97 -8.36
N LYS A 218 -21.62 8.28 -8.55
CA LYS A 218 -21.44 8.87 -9.89
C LYS A 218 -19.95 8.93 -10.18
N VAL A 219 -19.53 8.15 -11.18
CA VAL A 219 -18.15 8.15 -11.66
C VAL A 219 -18.04 9.18 -12.79
N PRO A 220 -17.02 10.05 -12.80
CA PRO A 220 -16.78 10.97 -13.90
C PRO A 220 -16.63 10.23 -15.22
N LYS A 221 -17.20 10.76 -16.29
CA LYS A 221 -17.05 10.20 -17.64
C LYS A 221 -15.61 10.30 -18.12
N ALA A 222 -15.19 9.41 -19.01
CA ALA A 222 -13.81 9.34 -19.49
C ALA A 222 -13.36 10.63 -20.18
N ASP A 223 -14.25 11.28 -20.91
CA ASP A 223 -14.04 12.57 -21.58
C ASP A 223 -13.93 13.74 -20.59
N GLU A 224 -14.57 13.65 -19.43
CA GLU A 224 -14.49 14.67 -18.38
C GLU A 224 -13.20 14.59 -17.55
N ARG A 225 -12.48 13.47 -17.60
CA ARG A 225 -11.27 13.23 -16.77
C ARG A 225 -10.02 13.97 -17.25
N HIS A 226 -10.02 14.43 -18.48
CA HIS A 226 -8.85 15.00 -19.15
C HIS A 226 -8.96 16.50 -19.42
N LEU A 227 -10.02 17.15 -18.96
CA LEU A 227 -10.19 18.59 -19.14
C LEU A 227 -9.46 19.36 -18.03
N ASP A 228 -8.18 19.60 -18.22
CA ASP A 228 -7.35 20.43 -17.34
C ASP A 228 -7.32 21.88 -17.84
N ASP A 229 -8.50 22.48 -17.95
CA ASP A 229 -8.67 23.88 -18.37
C ASP A 229 -8.81 24.85 -17.16
N GLY A 230 -8.66 24.34 -15.94
CA GLY A 230 -8.84 25.09 -14.67
C GLY A 230 -10.28 25.58 -14.46
N LYS A 231 -11.22 25.24 -15.31
CA LYS A 231 -12.64 25.67 -15.27
C LYS A 231 -13.60 24.48 -15.19
N HIS A 232 -13.16 23.32 -15.60
CA HIS A 232 -13.98 22.12 -15.63
C HIS A 232 -13.65 21.22 -14.45
N PHE A 233 -14.65 20.93 -13.63
CA PHE A 233 -14.53 20.01 -12.51
C PHE A 233 -15.31 18.73 -12.83
N THR A 234 -14.63 17.59 -12.72
CA THR A 234 -15.25 16.29 -12.88
C THR A 234 -16.44 16.12 -11.94
N LYS A 235 -17.57 15.70 -12.48
CA LYS A 235 -18.80 15.52 -11.68
C LYS A 235 -18.76 14.17 -10.95
N SER A 236 -18.52 14.23 -9.65
CA SER A 236 -18.66 13.10 -8.73
C SER A 236 -19.64 13.47 -7.63
N ASN A 237 -20.29 12.48 -7.04
CA ASN A 237 -21.10 12.69 -5.84
C ASN A 237 -20.32 12.43 -4.54
N ILE A 238 -19.05 12.03 -4.64
CA ILE A 238 -18.09 12.02 -3.53
C ILE A 238 -17.10 13.16 -3.77
N ASN A 239 -16.98 14.06 -2.82
CA ASN A 239 -16.10 15.21 -2.92
C ASN A 239 -15.31 15.40 -1.63
N VAL A 240 -14.01 15.67 -1.76
CA VAL A 240 -13.19 16.20 -0.67
C VAL A 240 -13.52 17.68 -0.54
N CYS A 241 -13.86 18.12 0.65
CA CYS A 241 -14.46 19.43 0.85
C CYS A 241 -13.50 20.47 1.42
N TYR A 242 -12.19 20.24 1.40
CA TYR A 242 -11.23 21.24 1.90
C TYR A 242 -11.45 22.61 1.25
N ALA A 243 -11.65 23.62 2.08
CA ALA A 243 -11.78 25.00 1.63
C ALA A 243 -11.27 25.97 2.69
N ALA A 244 -10.46 26.93 2.27
CA ALA A 244 -10.08 28.06 3.12
C ALA A 244 -11.32 28.90 3.52
N PRO A 245 -11.28 29.59 4.69
CA PRO A 245 -12.38 30.46 5.11
C PRO A 245 -12.62 31.53 4.07
N ARG A 246 -13.91 31.75 3.75
CA ARG A 246 -14.37 32.86 2.88
C ARG A 246 -15.28 33.77 3.69
N SER A 247 -15.40 35.03 3.29
CA SER A 247 -16.08 36.11 4.04
C SER A 247 -17.50 35.79 4.54
N LYS A 248 -18.17 34.75 4.02
CA LYS A 248 -19.50 34.31 4.43
C LYS A 248 -19.63 32.81 4.68
N ARG A 249 -18.52 32.04 4.73
CA ARG A 249 -18.55 30.59 4.92
C ARG A 249 -17.43 30.17 5.86
N LYS A 250 -17.75 29.26 6.78
CA LYS A 250 -16.74 28.60 7.62
C LYS A 250 -15.69 27.89 6.76
N ALA A 251 -14.48 27.81 7.26
CA ALA A 251 -13.49 26.87 6.72
C ALA A 251 -14.07 25.45 6.76
N ARG A 252 -13.66 24.63 5.82
CA ARG A 252 -13.91 23.18 5.84
C ARG A 252 -12.57 22.48 6.04
N ASP A 253 -12.60 21.49 6.90
CA ASP A 253 -11.38 20.78 7.25
C ASP A 253 -10.95 19.84 6.13
N TRP A 254 -9.66 19.54 6.09
CA TRP A 254 -9.06 18.73 5.02
C TRP A 254 -9.56 17.27 4.99
N TYR A 255 -10.11 16.77 6.11
CA TYR A 255 -10.68 15.41 6.24
C TYR A 255 -12.17 15.35 5.90
N GLU A 256 -12.84 16.49 5.69
CA GLU A 256 -14.25 16.47 5.34
C GLU A 256 -14.49 15.86 3.96
N THR A 257 -15.23 14.78 3.93
CA THR A 257 -15.72 14.16 2.70
C THR A 257 -17.23 14.30 2.61
N GLN A 258 -17.71 14.77 1.48
CA GLN A 258 -19.15 14.95 1.22
C GLN A 258 -19.61 13.90 0.21
N LEU A 259 -20.65 13.14 0.60
CA LEU A 259 -21.41 12.31 -0.32
C LEU A 259 -22.74 13.02 -0.64
N THR A 260 -22.92 13.43 -1.90
CA THR A 260 -24.16 14.04 -2.37
C THR A 260 -25.06 12.97 -2.96
N VAL A 261 -26.28 12.85 -2.45
CA VAL A 261 -27.26 11.86 -2.89
C VAL A 261 -28.50 12.53 -3.50
N GLY A 262 -29.22 11.78 -4.32
CA GLY A 262 -30.51 12.25 -4.88
C GLY A 262 -31.62 12.32 -3.82
N ALA A 263 -32.68 13.07 -4.12
CA ALA A 263 -33.78 13.20 -3.20
C ALA A 263 -34.55 11.90 -2.91
N ASP A 264 -34.47 10.94 -3.81
CA ASP A 264 -34.98 9.58 -3.69
C ASP A 264 -34.38 8.80 -2.52
N VAL A 265 -33.12 9.08 -2.20
CA VAL A 265 -32.40 8.42 -1.10
C VAL A 265 -33.01 8.78 0.27
N TYR A 266 -33.54 9.98 0.43
CA TYR A 266 -34.15 10.41 1.69
C TYR A 266 -35.41 9.62 2.07
N HIS A 267 -35.99 8.90 1.11
CA HIS A 267 -37.15 8.06 1.30
C HIS A 267 -36.85 6.58 1.41
N MET A 268 -35.58 6.22 1.35
CA MET A 268 -35.17 4.82 1.53
C MET A 268 -35.36 4.39 2.98
N GLU A 269 -35.88 3.19 3.17
CA GLU A 269 -35.98 2.58 4.49
C GLU A 269 -34.59 2.48 5.15
N GLY A 270 -34.48 2.94 6.41
CA GLY A 270 -33.22 2.97 7.17
C GLY A 270 -32.35 4.19 6.91
N TYR A 271 -32.70 5.06 5.96
CA TYR A 271 -31.96 6.32 5.81
C TYR A 271 -32.20 7.21 7.04
N PRO A 272 -31.14 7.84 7.61
CA PRO A 272 -31.28 8.67 8.80
C PRO A 272 -32.26 9.83 8.60
N GLU A 273 -33.12 10.03 9.60
CA GLU A 273 -34.09 11.12 9.55
C GLU A 273 -33.40 12.48 9.57
N LYS A 274 -33.94 13.41 8.77
CA LYS A 274 -33.41 14.77 8.71
C LYS A 274 -33.38 15.43 10.09
N ASN A 275 -32.25 16.04 10.43
CA ASN A 275 -31.98 16.72 11.70
C ASN A 275 -31.97 15.81 12.94
N LYS A 276 -31.94 14.50 12.78
CA LYS A 276 -31.61 13.59 13.87
C LYS A 276 -30.14 13.19 13.79
N PRO A 277 -29.37 13.29 14.89
CA PRO A 277 -28.01 12.82 14.90
C PRO A 277 -27.97 11.29 14.75
N PHE A 278 -26.95 10.79 14.07
CA PHE A 278 -26.64 9.38 13.96
C PHE A 278 -25.13 9.18 14.01
N PHE A 279 -24.71 7.99 14.36
CA PHE A 279 -23.28 7.63 14.39
C PHE A 279 -22.93 6.84 13.14
N VAL A 280 -21.75 7.10 12.62
CA VAL A 280 -21.15 6.33 11.54
C VAL A 280 -19.95 5.58 12.11
N ILE A 281 -19.89 4.29 11.91
CA ILE A 281 -18.75 3.47 12.22
C ILE A 281 -18.12 3.08 10.89
N THR A 282 -16.87 3.44 10.71
CA THR A 282 -16.09 3.12 9.52
C THR A 282 -15.15 1.95 9.80
N ASP A 283 -14.70 1.27 8.77
CA ASP A 283 -13.81 0.11 8.86
C ASP A 283 -12.37 0.47 9.23
N ASP A 284 -12.01 1.74 9.11
CA ASP A 284 -10.74 2.29 9.56
C ASP A 284 -10.72 2.70 11.05
N GLY A 285 -11.85 2.59 11.73
CA GLY A 285 -11.99 2.75 13.19
C GLY A 285 -12.07 4.12 13.70
#